data_e9934a4dd75b6d9128564ba158ba2f6f
#
_entry.id   e9934a4dd75b6d9128564ba158ba2f6f
#
_cell.length_a   1.000
_cell.length_b   1.000
_cell.length_c   1.000
_cell.angle_alpha   90.00
_cell.angle_beta   90.00
_cell.angle_gamma   90.00
#
_symmetry.space_group_name_H-M   'P 1'
#
loop_
_entity.id
_entity.type
_entity.pdbx_description
1 polymer ?
#
loop_
_entity_poly.entity_id
_entity_poly.type
_entity_poly.pdbx_seq_one_letter_code
_entity_poly.pdbx_strand_id
1 'polypeptide(L)'
;GNSMVLKAKEELATSNRAMDKVVIEKHSEIEEDPAAGEPLQKEEKDEAAIQLRENLNETAFFYPALYADQNGNVNISFTLPESVTTWKFMGFAHDRNMNYGMIESQCVASKKVMVMPNMPRFVRFGDKASIAARVANTTDKDITTTVTLKMIDPETDKAVYTKSQKLTVKANSTESVAFGFEPGQETSLLICRISAGGKDYSDGEQHYLPVLPNRERVMNTVPFTFLEKGKKEISMDSLFPKDAAEKKLTVEYTANPTWLMIQALPY
;
A
#
# COMPACT_ATOMS: atom_id res chain seq x y z
N GLY A 1 15.05 3.62 -11.89
CA GLY A 1 13.70 4.06 -12.27
C GLY A 1 13.50 3.85 -13.75
N ASN A 2 12.51 3.03 -14.14
CA ASN A 2 12.20 2.83 -15.54
C ASN A 2 11.40 4.03 -16.06
N SER A 3 12.00 4.82 -16.96
CA SER A 3 11.31 5.89 -17.68
C SER A 3 10.76 5.34 -19.00
N MET A 4 9.48 5.62 -19.28
CA MET A 4 8.83 5.23 -20.53
C MET A 4 8.41 6.50 -21.28
N VAL A 5 8.80 6.62 -22.54
CA VAL A 5 8.43 7.75 -23.41
C VAL A 5 7.43 7.27 -24.44
N LEU A 6 6.26 7.90 -24.48
CA LEU A 6 5.21 7.66 -25.45
C LEU A 6 5.23 8.76 -26.49
N LYS A 7 5.46 8.41 -27.77
CA LYS A 7 5.34 9.35 -28.90
C LYS A 7 4.13 8.96 -29.73
N ALA A 8 3.15 9.84 -29.81
CA ALA A 8 2.04 9.74 -30.75
C ALA A 8 2.25 10.76 -31.86
N LYS A 9 2.27 10.29 -33.10
CA LYS A 9 2.33 11.14 -34.28
C LYS A 9 0.98 11.06 -35.00
N GLU A 10 0.28 12.15 -35.07
CA GLU A 10 -0.95 12.29 -35.84
C GLU A 10 -0.61 12.89 -37.20
N GLU A 11 -0.80 12.14 -38.26
CA GLU A 11 -0.86 12.69 -39.60
C GLU A 11 -2.31 13.07 -39.92
N LEU A 12 -2.57 14.39 -39.94
CA LEU A 12 -3.80 14.95 -40.46
C LEU A 12 -3.85 14.74 -41.99
N ALA A 13 -4.32 13.57 -42.40
CA ALA A 13 -4.76 13.36 -43.78
C ALA A 13 -6.28 13.20 -43.77
N THR A 14 -6.94 14.09 -44.45
CA THR A 14 -8.35 13.96 -44.85
C THR A 14 -8.58 12.60 -45.48
N SER A 15 -9.16 11.68 -44.79
CA SER A 15 -9.93 10.52 -45.22
C SER A 15 -9.84 9.37 -44.22
N ASN A 16 -11.00 8.85 -43.85
CA ASN A 16 -11.24 7.62 -43.08
C ASN A 16 -10.14 6.55 -43.25
N ARG A 17 -9.20 6.47 -42.31
CA ARG A 17 -8.46 5.23 -42.07
C ARG A 17 -7.83 5.23 -40.65
N ALA A 18 -7.92 4.05 -40.07
CA ALA A 18 -7.48 3.67 -38.76
C ALA A 18 -6.09 4.19 -38.37
N MET A 19 -5.97 4.63 -37.12
CA MET A 19 -4.69 4.87 -36.45
C MET A 19 -3.89 3.56 -36.35
N ASP A 20 -2.80 3.49 -37.09
CA ASP A 20 -1.82 2.42 -36.97
C ASP A 20 -0.54 2.93 -36.30
N LYS A 21 -0.27 2.36 -35.17
CA LYS A 21 0.99 2.30 -34.41
C LYS A 21 1.33 3.41 -33.41
N VAL A 22 1.17 3.04 -32.15
CA VAL A 22 1.92 3.59 -31.02
C VAL A 22 3.25 2.84 -30.90
N VAL A 23 4.37 3.54 -31.00
CA VAL A 23 5.70 2.97 -30.76
C VAL A 23 6.11 3.27 -29.32
N ILE A 24 6.36 2.23 -28.55
CA ILE A 24 6.86 2.32 -27.18
C ILE A 24 8.34 1.95 -27.20
N GLU A 25 9.21 2.93 -27.02
CA GLU A 25 10.65 2.68 -26.87
C GLU A 25 11.02 2.61 -25.38
N LYS A 26 11.71 1.56 -25.00
CA LYS A 26 12.22 1.33 -23.66
C LYS A 26 13.71 1.70 -23.63
N HIS A 27 14.07 2.76 -22.93
CA HIS A 27 15.45 3.07 -22.62
C HIS A 27 15.76 2.61 -21.18
N SER A 28 16.73 1.71 -21.06
CA SER A 28 17.35 1.34 -19.80
C SER A 28 18.79 1.86 -19.84
N GLU A 29 19.09 2.90 -19.09
CA GLU A 29 20.48 3.28 -18.80
C GLU A 29 20.84 2.75 -17.40
N ILE A 30 21.90 1.94 -17.39
CA ILE A 30 22.58 1.46 -16.19
C ILE A 30 23.85 2.31 -16.08
N GLU A 31 23.94 3.19 -15.09
CA GLU A 31 25.22 3.78 -14.70
C GLU A 31 25.84 2.92 -13.59
N GLU A 32 26.98 2.34 -13.90
CA GLU A 32 27.89 1.73 -12.93
C GLU A 32 28.87 2.79 -12.42
N ASP A 33 29.03 2.90 -11.12
CA ASP A 33 30.15 3.62 -10.50
C ASP A 33 30.92 2.66 -9.58
N PRO A 34 32.24 2.52 -9.75
CA PRO A 34 33.06 1.60 -8.98
C PRO A 34 33.91 2.34 -7.94
N ALA A 35 33.95 1.90 -6.72
CA ALA A 35 35.15 1.70 -5.90
C ALA A 35 34.92 1.73 -4.37
N ALA A 36 35.24 0.63 -3.81
CA ALA A 36 36.25 0.31 -2.80
C ALA A 36 35.86 0.35 -1.31
N GLY A 37 36.09 -0.80 -0.68
CA GLY A 37 36.43 -0.89 0.73
C GLY A 37 35.81 -2.02 1.51
N GLU A 38 36.42 -3.20 1.52
CA GLU A 38 36.22 -4.32 2.45
C GLU A 38 36.76 -4.04 3.86
N PRO A 39 36.65 -4.94 4.86
CA PRO A 39 35.70 -6.05 5.14
C PRO A 39 35.25 -6.15 6.62
N LEU A 40 34.43 -7.22 6.93
CA LEU A 40 34.18 -7.97 8.18
C LEU A 40 32.71 -7.88 8.63
N GLN A 41 31.92 -8.90 8.73
CA GLN A 41 31.99 -10.30 9.10
C GLN A 41 30.68 -11.03 8.75
N LYS A 42 30.86 -12.20 8.21
CA LYS A 42 30.07 -13.41 8.16
C LYS A 42 28.85 -13.53 9.07
N GLU A 43 27.79 -13.85 8.42
CA GLU A 43 26.64 -14.74 8.56
C GLU A 43 25.30 -14.05 8.24
N GLU A 44 25.22 -13.38 7.10
CA GLU A 44 23.98 -13.06 6.37
C GLU A 44 24.25 -13.20 4.86
N LYS A 45 24.76 -14.35 4.46
CA LYS A 45 24.87 -14.71 3.04
C LYS A 45 23.65 -15.55 2.72
N ASP A 46 22.62 -14.89 2.13
CA ASP A 46 21.81 -15.34 1.01
C ASP A 46 20.51 -14.52 0.84
N GLU A 47 20.36 -13.38 1.48
CA GLU A 47 19.39 -12.37 1.01
C GLU A 47 20.13 -11.43 0.05
N ALA A 48 20.40 -11.87 -1.18
CA ALA A 48 20.61 -10.94 -2.28
C ALA A 48 19.50 -9.91 -2.17
N ALA A 49 19.85 -8.62 -2.02
CA ALA A 49 18.92 -7.55 -1.66
C ALA A 49 17.68 -7.63 -2.55
N ILE A 50 16.61 -8.24 -2.03
CA ILE A 50 15.34 -8.40 -2.75
C ILE A 50 14.79 -7.00 -2.90
N GLN A 51 14.70 -6.52 -4.13
CA GLN A 51 14.08 -5.23 -4.40
C GLN A 51 12.58 -5.36 -4.13
N LEU A 52 12.15 -4.76 -3.02
CA LEU A 52 10.74 -4.72 -2.64
C LEU A 52 10.03 -3.66 -3.47
N ARG A 53 8.85 -3.99 -3.94
CA ARG A 53 7.93 -3.06 -4.60
C ARG A 53 7.11 -2.35 -3.53
N GLU A 54 7.18 -1.03 -3.51
CA GLU A 54 6.50 -0.18 -2.53
C GLU A 54 5.45 0.72 -3.17
N ASN A 55 5.75 1.25 -4.36
CA ASN A 55 4.80 2.07 -5.11
C ASN A 55 3.85 1.17 -5.91
N LEU A 56 2.78 0.75 -5.27
CA LEU A 56 1.75 -0.13 -5.84
C LEU A 56 0.50 0.65 -6.30
N ASN A 57 0.65 1.92 -6.64
CA ASN A 57 -0.44 2.75 -7.12
C ASN A 57 -1.08 2.17 -8.38
N GLU A 58 -2.41 2.25 -8.48
CA GLU A 58 -3.19 1.80 -9.62
C GLU A 58 -3.21 2.80 -10.78
N THR A 59 -2.85 4.06 -10.51
CA THR A 59 -2.79 5.15 -11.50
C THR A 59 -1.37 5.64 -11.66
N ALA A 60 -0.82 5.51 -12.86
CA ALA A 60 0.52 6.00 -13.17
C ALA A 60 0.54 7.53 -13.34
N PHE A 61 -0.45 8.07 -14.02
CA PHE A 61 -0.61 9.49 -14.22
C PHE A 61 -2.04 9.85 -14.64
N PHE A 62 -2.37 11.12 -14.46
CA PHE A 62 -3.57 11.73 -14.98
C PHE A 62 -3.26 13.17 -15.45
N TYR A 63 -3.33 13.39 -16.75
CA TYR A 63 -3.12 14.70 -17.37
C TYR A 63 -4.42 15.18 -17.99
N PRO A 64 -5.22 15.99 -17.30
CA PRO A 64 -6.55 16.42 -17.77
C PRO A 64 -6.49 17.43 -18.90
N ALA A 65 -5.36 18.13 -19.07
CA ALA A 65 -5.20 19.14 -20.10
C ALA A 65 -3.80 19.08 -20.70
N LEU A 66 -3.72 18.62 -21.96
CA LEU A 66 -2.50 18.58 -22.74
C LEU A 66 -2.78 19.33 -24.06
N TYR A 67 -1.78 20.02 -24.58
CA TYR A 67 -1.87 20.73 -25.83
C TYR A 67 -0.84 20.17 -26.81
N ALA A 68 -1.26 19.96 -28.07
CA ALA A 68 -0.36 19.56 -29.13
C ALA A 68 0.60 20.71 -29.48
N ASP A 69 1.81 20.37 -29.90
CA ASP A 69 2.77 21.29 -30.47
C ASP A 69 2.32 21.76 -31.89
N GLN A 70 3.14 22.60 -32.53
CA GLN A 70 2.86 23.11 -33.89
C GLN A 70 2.78 22.01 -34.96
N ASN A 71 3.32 20.83 -34.66
CA ASN A 71 3.32 19.67 -35.55
C ASN A 71 2.21 18.67 -35.20
N GLY A 72 1.33 19.00 -34.26
CA GLY A 72 0.25 18.12 -33.79
C GLY A 72 0.71 17.02 -32.81
N ASN A 73 1.92 17.08 -32.26
CA ASN A 73 2.43 16.06 -31.36
C ASN A 73 2.14 16.42 -29.90
N VAL A 74 1.82 15.40 -29.11
CA VAL A 74 1.76 15.47 -27.64
C VAL A 74 2.79 14.50 -27.08
N ASN A 75 3.77 15.03 -26.33
CA ASN A 75 4.78 14.22 -25.67
C ASN A 75 4.44 14.10 -24.18
N ILE A 76 4.38 12.87 -23.69
CA ILE A 76 4.08 12.55 -22.31
C ILE A 76 5.25 11.75 -21.73
N SER A 77 5.76 12.16 -20.58
CA SER A 77 6.77 11.42 -19.82
C SER A 77 6.21 11.10 -18.44
N PHE A 78 6.33 9.86 -18.03
CA PHE A 78 5.86 9.40 -16.72
C PHE A 78 6.64 8.19 -16.25
N THR A 79 6.58 7.93 -14.95
CA THR A 79 7.13 6.72 -14.34
C THR A 79 5.99 5.79 -13.97
N LEU A 80 6.05 4.56 -14.45
CA LEU A 80 5.09 3.52 -14.04
C LEU A 80 5.31 3.15 -12.58
N PRO A 81 4.25 3.01 -11.79
CA PRO A 81 4.32 2.32 -10.51
C PRO A 81 4.88 0.90 -10.64
N GLU A 82 5.28 0.33 -9.52
CA GLU A 82 5.97 -0.97 -9.47
C GLU A 82 5.01 -2.17 -9.52
N SER A 83 3.71 -1.92 -9.74
CA SER A 83 2.70 -2.95 -9.86
C SER A 83 2.92 -3.82 -11.09
N VAL A 84 2.98 -5.14 -10.88
CA VAL A 84 3.08 -6.14 -11.96
C VAL A 84 1.70 -6.49 -12.48
N THR A 85 1.25 -5.73 -13.47
CA THR A 85 -0.11 -5.78 -14.01
C THR A 85 -0.14 -5.35 -15.48
N THR A 86 -1.31 -5.45 -16.10
CA THR A 86 -1.53 -4.86 -17.41
C THR A 86 -1.98 -3.42 -17.24
N TRP A 87 -1.14 -2.49 -17.66
CA TRP A 87 -1.43 -1.06 -17.67
C TRP A 87 -2.25 -0.70 -18.91
N LYS A 88 -3.33 0.05 -18.72
CA LYS A 88 -4.15 0.57 -19.79
C LYS A 88 -3.91 2.08 -19.92
N PHE A 89 -3.43 2.50 -21.09
CA PHE A 89 -3.39 3.90 -21.47
C PHE A 89 -4.70 4.28 -22.17
N MET A 90 -5.25 5.41 -21.80
CA MET A 90 -6.44 6.00 -22.41
C MET A 90 -6.17 7.46 -22.71
N GLY A 91 -6.32 7.88 -23.95
CA GLY A 91 -6.21 9.26 -24.36
C GLY A 91 -7.48 9.72 -25.08
N PHE A 92 -7.89 10.95 -24.80
CA PHE A 92 -8.98 11.63 -25.48
C PHE A 92 -8.46 12.95 -26.03
N ALA A 93 -8.72 13.23 -27.29
CA ALA A 93 -8.35 14.48 -27.95
C ALA A 93 -9.57 15.10 -28.63
N HIS A 94 -9.65 16.43 -28.65
CA HIS A 94 -10.64 17.16 -29.40
C HIS A 94 -10.06 18.48 -29.93
N ASP A 95 -10.66 19.02 -31.00
CA ASP A 95 -10.35 20.33 -31.53
C ASP A 95 -11.45 21.36 -31.22
N ARG A 96 -11.26 22.59 -31.69
CA ARG A 96 -12.24 23.68 -31.53
C ARG A 96 -13.51 23.49 -32.35
N ASN A 97 -13.47 22.61 -33.37
CA ASN A 97 -14.60 22.29 -34.24
C ASN A 97 -15.41 21.09 -33.72
N MET A 98 -15.14 20.64 -32.49
CA MET A 98 -15.78 19.47 -31.87
C MET A 98 -15.45 18.15 -32.57
N ASN A 99 -14.42 18.09 -33.39
CA ASN A 99 -13.87 16.81 -33.81
C ASN A 99 -13.15 16.17 -32.63
N TYR A 100 -13.33 14.89 -32.44
CA TYR A 100 -12.69 14.16 -31.31
C TYR A 100 -12.12 12.83 -31.76
N GLY A 101 -11.17 12.35 -31.01
CA GLY A 101 -10.58 11.02 -31.14
C GLY A 101 -10.26 10.42 -29.80
N MET A 102 -10.26 9.11 -29.76
CA MET A 102 -9.84 8.33 -28.58
C MET A 102 -8.74 7.36 -28.97
N ILE A 103 -7.80 7.18 -28.09
CA ILE A 103 -6.74 6.18 -28.21
C ILE A 103 -6.71 5.33 -26.96
N GLU A 104 -6.59 4.03 -27.15
CA GLU A 104 -6.35 3.06 -26.07
C GLU A 104 -5.14 2.21 -26.42
N SER A 105 -4.30 1.95 -25.43
CA SER A 105 -3.15 1.06 -25.56
C SER A 105 -2.93 0.30 -24.26
N GLN A 106 -2.23 -0.82 -24.33
CA GLN A 106 -1.93 -1.64 -23.17
C GLN A 106 -0.45 -1.98 -23.12
N CYS A 107 0.08 -2.06 -21.91
CA CYS A 107 1.43 -2.50 -21.63
C CYS A 107 1.43 -3.45 -20.44
N VAL A 108 2.08 -4.60 -20.60
CA VAL A 108 2.18 -5.60 -19.52
C VAL A 108 3.50 -5.42 -18.78
N ALA A 109 3.40 -5.15 -17.49
CA ALA A 109 4.53 -5.19 -16.57
C ALA A 109 4.54 -6.54 -15.86
N SER A 110 5.59 -7.33 -16.04
CA SER A 110 5.73 -8.66 -15.44
C SER A 110 7.17 -8.97 -15.08
N LYS A 111 7.34 -9.88 -14.09
CA LYS A 111 8.62 -10.47 -13.71
C LYS A 111 8.57 -11.99 -13.94
N LYS A 112 9.72 -12.64 -14.00
CA LYS A 112 9.79 -14.11 -14.12
C LYS A 112 9.09 -14.82 -12.95
N VAL A 113 9.21 -14.25 -11.76
CA VAL A 113 8.50 -14.67 -10.56
C VAL A 113 7.83 -13.44 -9.98
N MET A 114 6.57 -13.57 -9.61
CA MET A 114 5.77 -12.47 -9.03
C MET A 114 5.13 -12.95 -7.75
N VAL A 115 5.27 -12.16 -6.70
CA VAL A 115 4.57 -12.35 -5.41
C VAL A 115 3.42 -11.36 -5.33
N MET A 116 2.23 -11.88 -5.06
CA MET A 116 1.01 -11.09 -4.96
C MET A 116 0.31 -11.42 -3.64
N PRO A 117 0.59 -10.70 -2.55
CA PRO A 117 -0.06 -10.90 -1.28
C PRO A 117 -1.51 -10.40 -1.30
N ASN A 118 -2.37 -11.11 -0.59
CA ASN A 118 -3.72 -10.65 -0.29
C ASN A 118 -3.73 -10.05 1.12
N MET A 119 -3.50 -8.74 1.18
CA MET A 119 -3.39 -8.03 2.44
C MET A 119 -4.77 -7.68 3.00
N PRO A 120 -5.05 -7.97 4.30
CA PRO A 120 -6.21 -7.41 4.96
C PRO A 120 -6.04 -5.90 5.14
N ARG A 121 -7.15 -5.17 5.19
CA ARG A 121 -7.13 -3.71 5.40
C ARG A 121 -6.63 -3.34 6.80
N PHE A 122 -6.93 -4.15 7.79
CA PHE A 122 -6.50 -4.04 9.17
C PHE A 122 -6.66 -5.39 9.88
N VAL A 123 -6.07 -5.51 11.05
CA VAL A 123 -6.29 -6.60 12.01
C VAL A 123 -6.54 -6.00 13.39
N ARG A 124 -7.06 -6.77 14.34
CA ARG A 124 -7.25 -6.33 15.72
C ARG A 124 -6.34 -7.10 16.67
N PHE A 125 -6.07 -6.52 17.82
CA PHE A 125 -5.31 -7.19 18.87
C PHE A 125 -5.94 -8.53 19.25
N GLY A 126 -5.12 -9.57 19.29
CA GLY A 126 -5.53 -10.92 19.63
C GLY A 126 -6.30 -11.68 18.55
N ASP A 127 -6.45 -11.11 17.36
CA ASP A 127 -7.01 -11.83 16.22
C ASP A 127 -6.07 -12.96 15.79
N LYS A 128 -6.64 -14.08 15.36
CA LYS A 128 -5.94 -15.10 14.58
C LYS A 128 -6.08 -14.74 13.11
N ALA A 129 -5.08 -14.06 12.58
CA ALA A 129 -5.07 -13.59 11.20
C ALA A 129 -4.19 -14.46 10.31
N SER A 130 -4.44 -14.40 9.00
CA SER A 130 -3.60 -15.06 8.00
C SER A 130 -3.44 -14.17 6.78
N ILE A 131 -2.21 -14.08 6.28
CA ILE A 131 -1.89 -13.44 5.01
C ILE A 131 -1.58 -14.54 4.01
N ALA A 132 -2.40 -14.62 2.96
CA ALA A 132 -2.13 -15.48 1.83
C ALA A 132 -1.37 -14.71 0.75
N ALA A 133 -0.42 -15.36 0.10
CA ALA A 133 0.28 -14.81 -1.05
C ALA A 133 0.23 -15.81 -2.21
N ARG A 134 -0.02 -15.30 -3.40
CA ARG A 134 0.12 -16.06 -4.64
C ARG A 134 1.49 -15.81 -5.21
N VAL A 135 2.14 -16.88 -5.67
CA VAL A 135 3.42 -16.81 -6.37
C VAL A 135 3.21 -17.32 -7.79
N ALA A 136 3.37 -16.45 -8.76
CA ALA A 136 3.26 -16.78 -10.17
C ALA A 136 4.65 -17.01 -10.77
N ASN A 137 4.79 -18.09 -11.52
CA ASN A 137 5.94 -18.41 -12.33
C ASN A 137 5.56 -18.23 -13.81
N THR A 138 6.15 -17.23 -14.46
CA THR A 138 5.91 -16.94 -15.88
C THR A 138 6.95 -17.58 -16.81
N THR A 139 7.82 -18.42 -16.27
CA THR A 139 8.85 -19.12 -17.03
C THR A 139 8.34 -20.48 -17.54
N ASP A 140 9.04 -21.03 -18.48
CA ASP A 140 8.82 -22.36 -19.07
C ASP A 140 9.37 -23.53 -18.26
N LYS A 141 9.89 -23.28 -17.06
CA LYS A 141 10.47 -24.27 -16.15
C LYS A 141 9.87 -24.19 -14.77
N ASP A 142 9.80 -25.35 -14.12
CA ASP A 142 9.43 -25.39 -12.70
C ASP A 142 10.48 -24.66 -11.86
N ILE A 143 10.00 -23.90 -10.89
CA ILE A 143 10.85 -23.17 -9.95
C ILE A 143 10.57 -23.62 -8.53
N THR A 144 11.61 -23.63 -7.70
CA THR A 144 11.48 -23.76 -6.25
C THR A 144 11.98 -22.49 -5.60
N THR A 145 11.09 -21.82 -4.87
CA THR A 145 11.35 -20.54 -4.22
C THR A 145 11.11 -20.65 -2.72
N THR A 146 11.76 -19.78 -1.96
CA THR A 146 11.44 -19.57 -0.55
C THR A 146 10.60 -18.30 -0.44
N VAL A 147 9.39 -18.44 0.05
CA VAL A 147 8.49 -17.30 0.32
C VAL A 147 8.63 -16.92 1.79
N THR A 148 8.93 -15.67 2.05
CA THR A 148 9.16 -15.16 3.40
C THR A 148 8.19 -14.01 3.68
N LEU A 149 7.46 -14.10 4.80
CA LEU A 149 6.74 -12.99 5.42
C LEU A 149 7.56 -12.48 6.60
N LYS A 150 7.91 -11.19 6.56
CA LYS A 150 8.56 -10.48 7.65
C LYS A 150 7.68 -9.29 8.05
N MET A 151 7.31 -9.22 9.32
CA MET A 151 6.58 -8.09 9.88
C MET A 151 7.49 -7.31 10.80
N ILE A 152 7.53 -6.00 10.62
CA ILE A 152 8.44 -5.09 11.31
C ILE A 152 7.58 -4.04 12.01
N ASP A 153 7.93 -3.76 13.25
CA ASP A 153 7.40 -2.64 13.99
C ASP A 153 8.12 -1.36 13.52
N PRO A 154 7.42 -0.38 12.94
CA PRO A 154 8.04 0.84 12.41
C PRO A 154 8.64 1.75 13.49
N GLU A 155 8.22 1.63 14.76
CA GLU A 155 8.72 2.46 15.85
C GLU A 155 10.09 1.96 16.36
N THR A 156 10.27 0.65 16.36
CA THR A 156 11.48 0.01 16.90
C THR A 156 12.41 -0.53 15.82
N ASP A 157 11.96 -0.58 14.57
CA ASP A 157 12.60 -1.21 13.41
C ASP A 157 12.97 -2.69 13.66
N LYS A 158 12.24 -3.35 14.56
CA LYS A 158 12.46 -4.77 14.89
C LYS A 158 11.46 -5.66 14.18
N ALA A 159 11.95 -6.79 13.70
CA ALA A 159 11.09 -7.84 13.20
C ALA A 159 10.33 -8.48 14.37
N VAL A 160 9.00 -8.33 14.38
CA VAL A 160 8.10 -8.95 15.37
C VAL A 160 7.61 -10.32 14.92
N TYR A 161 7.70 -10.61 13.62
CA TYR A 161 7.32 -11.88 13.05
C TYR A 161 8.15 -12.15 11.80
N THR A 162 8.67 -13.36 11.67
CA THR A 162 9.34 -13.82 10.44
C THR A 162 9.03 -15.30 10.25
N LYS A 163 8.50 -15.63 9.07
CA LYS A 163 8.23 -17.02 8.71
C LYS A 163 8.50 -17.24 7.23
N SER A 164 9.16 -18.35 6.92
CA SER A 164 9.50 -18.74 5.55
C SER A 164 8.89 -20.10 5.23
N GLN A 165 8.45 -20.28 3.99
CA GLN A 165 7.94 -21.53 3.46
C GLN A 165 8.53 -21.80 2.09
N LYS A 166 8.96 -23.04 1.85
CA LYS A 166 9.44 -23.48 0.55
C LYS A 166 8.26 -23.85 -0.33
N LEU A 167 8.25 -23.32 -1.56
CA LEU A 167 7.17 -23.52 -2.52
C LEU A 167 7.76 -23.92 -3.87
N THR A 168 7.19 -24.95 -4.48
CA THR A 168 7.51 -25.31 -5.88
C THR A 168 6.34 -24.89 -6.75
N VAL A 169 6.63 -24.04 -7.74
CA VAL A 169 5.66 -23.49 -8.69
C VAL A 169 5.99 -24.03 -10.06
N LYS A 170 5.05 -24.72 -10.69
CA LYS A 170 5.23 -25.28 -12.03
C LYS A 170 5.38 -24.18 -13.07
N ALA A 171 5.93 -24.56 -14.24
CA ALA A 171 6.03 -23.67 -15.41
C ALA A 171 4.68 -23.05 -15.75
N ASN A 172 4.67 -21.74 -16.01
CA ASN A 172 3.48 -20.97 -16.39
C ASN A 172 2.27 -21.19 -15.45
N SER A 173 2.53 -21.35 -14.15
CA SER A 173 1.48 -21.58 -13.16
C SER A 173 1.61 -20.67 -11.94
N THR A 174 0.59 -20.73 -11.08
CA THR A 174 0.51 -19.95 -9.85
C THR A 174 0.18 -20.88 -8.69
N GLU A 175 0.93 -20.77 -7.61
CA GLU A 175 0.69 -21.48 -6.37
C GLU A 175 0.48 -20.50 -5.21
N SER A 176 -0.14 -20.97 -4.14
CA SER A 176 -0.47 -20.15 -2.98
C SER A 176 0.21 -20.64 -1.72
N VAL A 177 0.58 -19.70 -0.87
CA VAL A 177 1.13 -19.93 0.46
C VAL A 177 0.38 -19.06 1.46
N ALA A 178 0.24 -19.52 2.72
CA ALA A 178 -0.43 -18.76 3.76
C ALA A 178 0.40 -18.72 5.05
N PHE A 179 0.40 -17.56 5.69
CA PHE A 179 1.12 -17.29 6.93
C PHE A 179 0.14 -16.86 8.01
N GLY A 180 -0.10 -17.76 8.99
CA GLY A 180 -0.92 -17.41 10.16
C GLY A 180 -0.08 -16.67 11.19
N PHE A 181 -0.66 -15.64 11.81
CA PHE A 181 -0.04 -14.83 12.85
C PHE A 181 -1.08 -14.27 13.82
N GLU A 182 -0.62 -13.80 14.97
CA GLU A 182 -1.44 -13.12 15.99
C GLU A 182 -0.82 -11.75 16.25
N PRO A 183 -1.53 -10.63 15.92
CA PRO A 183 -1.03 -9.29 16.20
C PRO A 183 -0.95 -9.03 17.71
N GLY A 184 0.21 -8.52 18.16
CA GLY A 184 0.43 -8.10 19.54
C GLY A 184 -0.25 -6.77 19.89
N GLN A 185 -0.31 -6.44 21.17
CA GLN A 185 -0.95 -5.20 21.67
C GLN A 185 -0.04 -3.96 21.59
N GLU A 186 1.24 -4.15 21.34
CA GLU A 186 2.25 -3.10 21.48
C GLU A 186 2.43 -2.25 20.23
N THR A 187 1.86 -2.67 19.10
CA THR A 187 2.10 -2.02 17.81
C THR A 187 0.79 -1.65 17.15
N SER A 188 0.63 -0.39 16.76
CA SER A 188 -0.55 0.12 16.04
C SER A 188 -0.44 -0.03 14.52
N LEU A 189 0.76 -0.27 14.00
CA LEU A 189 1.07 -0.42 12.59
C LEU A 189 2.18 -1.45 12.40
N LEU A 190 2.03 -2.32 11.41
CA LEU A 190 3.05 -3.28 11.00
C LEU A 190 3.48 -2.99 9.56
N ILE A 191 4.78 -2.99 9.31
CA ILE A 191 5.34 -3.06 7.96
C ILE A 191 5.44 -4.54 7.59
N CYS A 192 4.66 -4.95 6.59
CA CYS A 192 4.63 -6.33 6.11
C CYS A 192 5.41 -6.44 4.81
N ARG A 193 6.52 -7.18 4.83
CA ARG A 193 7.33 -7.48 3.66
C ARG A 193 7.12 -8.94 3.29
N ILE A 194 6.61 -9.18 2.09
CA ILE A 194 6.46 -10.53 1.54
C ILE A 194 7.37 -10.63 0.33
N SER A 195 8.24 -11.62 0.35
CA SER A 195 9.22 -11.83 -0.71
C SER A 195 9.27 -13.28 -1.15
N ALA A 196 9.60 -13.50 -2.41
CA ALA A 196 9.97 -14.80 -2.95
C ALA A 196 11.33 -14.67 -3.61
N GLY A 197 12.26 -15.50 -3.23
CA GLY A 197 13.64 -15.45 -3.74
C GLY A 197 14.16 -16.82 -4.15
N GLY A 198 15.01 -16.81 -5.16
CA GLY A 198 15.77 -17.94 -5.67
C GLY A 198 17.10 -17.45 -6.25
N LYS A 199 17.87 -18.35 -6.87
CA LYS A 199 19.22 -18.05 -7.34
C LYS A 199 19.26 -16.93 -8.42
N ASP A 200 18.26 -16.91 -9.33
CA ASP A 200 18.27 -16.04 -10.52
C ASP A 200 17.03 -15.16 -10.63
N TYR A 201 16.24 -15.07 -9.56
CA TYR A 201 15.03 -14.26 -9.53
C TYR A 201 14.68 -13.87 -8.10
N SER A 202 14.08 -12.71 -7.97
CA SER A 202 13.50 -12.26 -6.72
C SER A 202 12.35 -11.29 -7.00
N ASP A 203 11.36 -11.33 -6.13
CA ASP A 203 10.29 -10.36 -6.11
C ASP A 203 9.76 -10.20 -4.68
N GLY A 204 9.18 -9.06 -4.38
CA GLY A 204 8.56 -8.82 -3.08
C GLY A 204 7.76 -7.55 -3.07
N GLU A 205 6.85 -7.46 -2.12
CA GLU A 205 6.02 -6.30 -1.86
C GLU A 205 6.11 -5.88 -0.40
N GLN A 206 6.07 -4.57 -0.19
CA GLN A 206 5.93 -3.98 1.13
C GLN A 206 4.55 -3.34 1.28
N HIS A 207 3.89 -3.64 2.38
CA HIS A 207 2.57 -3.12 2.74
C HIS A 207 2.56 -2.63 4.18
N TYR A 208 1.63 -1.74 4.47
CA TYR A 208 1.35 -1.25 5.83
C TYR A 208 0.05 -1.88 6.32
N LEU A 209 0.11 -2.56 7.46
CA LEU A 209 -1.03 -3.23 8.07
C LEU A 209 -1.37 -2.57 9.41
N PRO A 210 -2.47 -1.80 9.48
CA PRO A 210 -2.96 -1.24 10.73
C PRO A 210 -3.40 -2.34 11.71
N VAL A 211 -3.00 -2.19 12.97
CA VAL A 211 -3.43 -3.04 14.08
C VAL A 211 -4.33 -2.23 14.99
N LEU A 212 -5.60 -2.52 14.95
CA LEU A 212 -6.60 -1.78 15.71
C LEU A 212 -6.79 -2.38 17.11
N PRO A 213 -7.09 -1.57 18.11
CA PRO A 213 -7.46 -2.09 19.42
C PRO A 213 -8.76 -2.89 19.35
N ASN A 214 -8.87 -3.92 20.16
CA ASN A 214 -10.11 -4.67 20.36
C ASN A 214 -10.99 -4.07 21.47
N ARG A 215 -10.68 -2.85 21.87
CA ARG A 215 -11.36 -2.11 22.94
C ARG A 215 -11.84 -0.78 22.41
N GLU A 216 -12.98 -0.34 22.91
CA GLU A 216 -13.56 0.94 22.59
C GLU A 216 -13.56 1.84 23.83
N ARG A 217 -13.30 3.14 23.62
CA ARG A 217 -13.41 4.12 24.68
C ARG A 217 -14.87 4.48 24.90
N VAL A 218 -15.40 4.11 26.06
CA VAL A 218 -16.76 4.49 26.46
C VAL A 218 -16.68 5.69 27.40
N MET A 219 -17.49 6.71 27.15
CA MET A 219 -17.63 7.87 28.01
C MET A 219 -19.07 7.90 28.55
N ASN A 220 -19.19 7.73 29.85
CA ASN A 220 -20.47 7.89 30.55
C ASN A 220 -20.46 9.23 31.29
N THR A 221 -21.46 10.05 31.07
CA THR A 221 -21.63 11.35 31.72
C THR A 221 -22.85 11.33 32.61
N VAL A 222 -22.68 11.71 33.87
CA VAL A 222 -23.77 11.87 34.81
C VAL A 222 -23.85 13.34 35.24
N PRO A 223 -24.84 14.10 34.71
CA PRO A 223 -25.03 15.47 35.10
C PRO A 223 -25.61 15.53 36.55
N PHE A 224 -25.15 16.46 37.32
CA PHE A 224 -25.71 16.75 38.63
C PHE A 224 -25.80 18.25 38.88
N THR A 225 -26.82 18.67 39.65
CA THR A 225 -27.05 20.07 39.98
C THR A 225 -27.32 20.18 41.46
N PHE A 226 -26.76 21.20 42.10
CA PHE A 226 -27.11 21.61 43.47
C PHE A 226 -27.91 22.90 43.37
N LEU A 227 -29.15 22.84 43.82
CA LEU A 227 -30.00 24.05 43.92
C LEU A 227 -29.89 24.68 45.31
N GLU A 228 -29.50 23.86 46.29
CA GLU A 228 -29.31 24.27 47.67
C GLU A 228 -28.05 23.56 48.24
N LYS A 229 -27.61 24.02 49.41
CA LYS A 229 -26.49 23.37 50.12
C LYS A 229 -26.88 21.94 50.49
N GLY A 230 -26.09 21.00 50.05
CA GLY A 230 -26.40 19.57 50.29
C GLY A 230 -25.27 18.64 49.87
N LYS A 231 -25.54 17.33 50.01
CA LYS A 231 -24.66 16.22 49.63
C LYS A 231 -25.37 15.38 48.58
N LYS A 232 -24.64 15.00 47.54
CA LYS A 232 -25.13 14.08 46.51
C LYS A 232 -24.15 12.90 46.39
N GLU A 233 -24.68 11.69 46.39
CA GLU A 233 -23.91 10.47 46.25
C GLU A 233 -24.19 9.88 44.88
N ILE A 234 -23.14 9.53 44.15
CA ILE A 234 -23.22 8.90 42.82
C ILE A 234 -22.46 7.57 42.92
N SER A 235 -23.17 6.48 42.61
CA SER A 235 -22.54 5.15 42.59
C SER A 235 -21.56 5.05 41.44
N MET A 236 -20.34 4.67 41.73
CA MET A 236 -19.29 4.43 40.72
C MET A 236 -19.53 3.15 39.93
N ASP A 237 -20.25 2.18 40.49
CA ASP A 237 -20.52 0.89 39.85
C ASP A 237 -21.39 1.03 38.57
N SER A 238 -22.21 2.08 38.52
CA SER A 238 -23.05 2.39 37.36
C SER A 238 -22.32 3.16 36.25
N LEU A 239 -21.14 3.73 36.59
CA LEU A 239 -20.39 4.58 35.66
C LEU A 239 -19.42 3.79 34.77
N PHE A 240 -18.90 2.70 35.28
CA PHE A 240 -17.91 1.91 34.59
C PHE A 240 -18.43 0.52 34.23
N PRO A 241 -18.24 0.06 32.99
CA PRO A 241 -18.44 -1.35 32.65
C PRO A 241 -17.58 -2.25 33.55
N LYS A 242 -18.10 -3.42 33.92
CA LYS A 242 -17.39 -4.35 34.83
C LYS A 242 -16.07 -4.84 34.24
N ASP A 243 -16.00 -4.93 32.94
CA ASP A 243 -14.86 -5.40 32.14
C ASP A 243 -13.95 -4.26 31.65
N ALA A 244 -14.17 -3.04 32.11
CA ALA A 244 -13.32 -1.91 31.74
C ALA A 244 -11.89 -2.12 32.26
N ALA A 245 -10.91 -2.12 31.33
CA ALA A 245 -9.48 -2.33 31.67
C ALA A 245 -8.85 -1.08 32.28
N GLU A 246 -9.22 0.10 31.78
CA GLU A 246 -8.76 1.40 32.29
C GLU A 246 -9.97 2.24 32.66
N LYS A 247 -9.88 2.88 33.83
CA LYS A 247 -10.96 3.71 34.35
C LYS A 247 -10.42 5.08 34.69
N LYS A 248 -11.01 6.12 34.12
CA LYS A 248 -10.70 7.51 34.45
C LYS A 248 -11.99 8.22 34.85
N LEU A 249 -12.02 8.76 36.06
CA LEU A 249 -13.09 9.64 36.52
C LEU A 249 -12.63 11.09 36.40
N THR A 250 -13.45 11.91 35.75
CA THR A 250 -13.30 13.37 35.78
C THR A 250 -14.54 13.97 36.42
N VAL A 251 -14.37 14.78 37.41
CA VAL A 251 -15.46 15.51 38.08
C VAL A 251 -15.27 16.98 37.77
N GLU A 252 -16.23 17.56 37.06
CA GLU A 252 -16.22 18.98 36.74
C GLU A 252 -17.36 19.65 37.53
N TYR A 253 -17.03 20.69 38.27
CA TYR A 253 -18.00 21.49 39.00
C TYR A 253 -17.80 22.96 38.68
N THR A 254 -18.89 23.63 38.37
CA THR A 254 -18.90 25.07 38.17
C THR A 254 -20.08 25.71 38.90
N ALA A 255 -19.82 26.82 39.63
CA ALA A 255 -20.86 27.64 40.22
C ALA A 255 -21.45 28.65 39.22
N ASN A 256 -20.82 28.83 38.07
CA ASN A 256 -21.26 29.81 37.05
C ASN A 256 -21.71 29.06 35.81
N PRO A 257 -23.02 29.09 35.46
CA PRO A 257 -23.55 28.40 34.28
C PRO A 257 -23.00 28.94 32.96
N THR A 258 -22.42 30.12 32.90
CA THR A 258 -21.79 30.69 31.72
C THR A 258 -20.63 29.82 31.22
N TRP A 259 -19.90 29.17 32.10
CA TRP A 259 -18.83 28.25 31.71
C TRP A 259 -19.33 27.03 30.96
N LEU A 260 -20.51 26.52 31.32
CA LEU A 260 -21.13 25.41 30.59
C LEU A 260 -21.54 25.83 29.19
N MET A 261 -21.99 27.09 29.04
CA MET A 261 -22.31 27.65 27.71
C MET A 261 -21.08 27.81 26.84
N ILE A 262 -19.95 28.27 27.43
CA ILE A 262 -18.67 28.41 26.70
C ILE A 262 -18.14 27.05 26.26
N GLN A 263 -18.20 26.03 27.11
CA GLN A 263 -17.77 24.68 26.79
C GLN A 263 -18.65 24.00 25.75
N ALA A 264 -19.91 24.41 25.60
CA ALA A 264 -20.84 23.88 24.62
C ALA A 264 -20.76 24.60 23.25
N LEU A 265 -19.96 25.66 23.12
CA LEU A 265 -19.75 26.31 21.85
C LEU A 265 -19.00 25.36 20.90
N PRO A 266 -19.52 25.09 19.71
CA PRO A 266 -18.82 24.30 18.73
C PRO A 266 -17.54 25.02 18.27
N TYR A 267 -16.49 24.27 18.06
CA TYR A 267 -15.24 24.74 17.46
C TYR A 267 -15.47 25.14 16.01
#